data_499b705c409a975b8ea9ba331e537e4b
#
_entry.id   499b705c409a975b8ea9ba331e537e4b
#
_cell.length_a   1.000
_cell.length_b   1.000
_cell.length_c   1.000
_cell.angle_alpha   90.00
_cell.angle_beta   90.00
_cell.angle_gamma   90.00
#
_symmetry.space_group_name_H-M   'P 1'
#
loop_
_entity.id
_entity.type
_entity.pdbx_description
1 polymer ?
#
loop_
_entity_poly.entity_id
_entity_poly.type
_entity_poly.pdbx_seq_one_letter_code
_entity_poly.pdbx_strand_id
1 'polypeptide(L)'
;MEIGKVNTFTVESVEKDGYLLKHPDATLKLPKKEATQPLEEGASVDAFVYIVHKKGLQVTMKRPSIAVDRAGFVRVVERKFGLGVFVDIGLSKDMLVSKDDLPPLKKQWPKENDMLLCELKVSRNQIVARPVQRFRLFDALRAEAPLNEGDTVSAHVVYLADEGLVLFTEMGHEIFVYYKHTRKTYRLGEALSVRITVAKDALRYNGTLLPGKGEIVDDDAARILEYLREEGSMPFTDKSAPEEIFNTFHMSKAAFKRALGRLYKEGYVELEKHQTRLKND
;
A
#
# COMPACT_ATOMS: atom_id res chain seq x y z
N MET A 1 -31.17 6.55 -11.14
CA MET A 1 -30.42 6.01 -9.98
C MET A 1 -29.04 5.56 -10.43
N GLU A 2 -28.00 6.03 -9.79
CA GLU A 2 -26.61 5.73 -10.14
C GLU A 2 -26.02 4.65 -9.22
N ILE A 3 -25.63 3.52 -9.79
CA ILE A 3 -25.02 2.41 -9.05
C ILE A 3 -23.56 2.75 -8.73
N GLY A 4 -23.12 2.44 -7.50
CA GLY A 4 -21.77 2.77 -7.02
C GLY A 4 -21.61 4.21 -6.55
N LYS A 5 -22.74 4.92 -6.38
CA LYS A 5 -22.82 6.28 -5.88
C LYS A 5 -23.90 6.45 -4.82
N VAL A 6 -23.87 7.58 -4.18
CA VAL A 6 -24.93 8.02 -3.27
C VAL A 6 -26.08 8.60 -4.10
N ASN A 7 -27.32 8.18 -3.78
CA ASN A 7 -28.55 8.66 -4.38
C ASN A 7 -29.48 9.13 -3.26
N THR A 8 -30.34 10.09 -3.57
CA THR A 8 -31.36 10.61 -2.64
C THR A 8 -32.66 9.86 -2.82
N PHE A 9 -33.23 9.37 -1.74
CA PHE A 9 -34.47 8.62 -1.67
C PHE A 9 -35.49 9.31 -0.76
N THR A 10 -36.75 8.97 -0.91
CA THR A 10 -37.80 9.28 0.07
C THR A 10 -38.19 8.01 0.82
N VAL A 11 -38.31 8.07 2.11
CA VAL A 11 -38.83 6.95 2.93
C VAL A 11 -40.32 6.78 2.66
N GLU A 12 -40.68 5.68 1.98
CA GLU A 12 -42.06 5.37 1.62
C GLU A 12 -42.82 4.74 2.79
N SER A 13 -42.14 3.86 3.56
CA SER A 13 -42.71 3.24 4.77
C SER A 13 -41.64 2.73 5.72
N VAL A 14 -42.01 2.61 6.99
CA VAL A 14 -41.19 2.03 8.07
C VAL A 14 -41.67 0.61 8.35
N GLU A 15 -40.83 -0.38 8.14
CA GLU A 15 -41.11 -1.79 8.37
C GLU A 15 -40.47 -2.33 9.65
N LYS A 16 -40.85 -3.54 10.09
CA LYS A 16 -40.31 -4.18 11.28
C LYS A 16 -38.76 -4.38 11.19
N ASP A 17 -38.25 -4.70 10.02
CA ASP A 17 -36.86 -5.07 9.77
C ASP A 17 -36.07 -4.08 8.88
N GLY A 18 -36.70 -2.95 8.50
CA GLY A 18 -36.07 -1.94 7.66
C GLY A 18 -36.98 -0.81 7.23
N TYR A 19 -36.59 -0.16 6.16
CA TYR A 19 -37.26 0.96 5.55
C TYR A 19 -37.44 0.71 4.06
N LEU A 20 -38.59 1.08 3.49
CA LEU A 20 -38.77 1.08 2.06
C LEU A 20 -38.42 2.45 1.52
N LEU A 21 -37.42 2.50 0.65
CA LEU A 21 -36.88 3.73 0.08
C LEU A 21 -37.31 3.87 -1.37
N LYS A 22 -38.01 4.96 -1.70
CA LYS A 22 -38.51 5.26 -3.05
C LYS A 22 -37.57 6.20 -3.79
N HIS A 23 -37.24 5.84 -5.01
CA HIS A 23 -36.55 6.64 -6.02
C HIS A 23 -37.39 6.61 -7.31
N PRO A 24 -37.34 7.60 -8.23
CA PRO A 24 -38.06 7.54 -9.50
C PRO A 24 -37.86 6.26 -10.30
N ASP A 25 -36.66 5.67 -10.24
CA ASP A 25 -36.33 4.47 -11.01
C ASP A 25 -36.63 3.14 -10.31
N ALA A 26 -36.72 3.13 -8.98
CA ALA A 26 -36.93 1.90 -8.21
C ALA A 26 -37.28 2.17 -6.74
N THR A 27 -37.96 1.20 -6.12
CA THR A 27 -38.13 1.13 -4.67
C THR A 27 -37.19 0.06 -4.11
N LEU A 28 -36.38 0.40 -3.10
CA LEU A 28 -35.38 -0.47 -2.50
C LEU A 28 -35.61 -0.61 -1.00
N LYS A 29 -35.34 -1.79 -0.46
CA LYS A 29 -35.40 -2.05 0.98
C LYS A 29 -34.05 -1.74 1.64
N LEU A 30 -34.04 -0.82 2.58
CA LEU A 30 -32.91 -0.53 3.47
C LEU A 30 -33.08 -1.32 4.76
N PRO A 31 -32.26 -2.35 5.03
CA PRO A 31 -32.29 -3.06 6.31
C PRO A 31 -31.94 -2.13 7.48
N LYS A 32 -32.55 -2.32 8.68
CA LYS A 32 -32.24 -1.49 9.86
C LYS A 32 -30.76 -1.42 10.20
N LYS A 33 -30.02 -2.53 10.05
CA LYS A 33 -28.56 -2.60 10.29
C LYS A 33 -27.73 -1.80 9.30
N GLU A 34 -28.29 -1.40 8.17
CA GLU A 34 -27.64 -0.60 7.13
C GLU A 34 -28.07 0.89 7.22
N ALA A 35 -29.01 1.23 8.08
CA ALA A 35 -29.35 2.61 8.44
C ALA A 35 -28.39 3.10 9.54
N THR A 36 -27.98 4.37 9.47
CA THR A 36 -27.12 5.03 10.46
C THR A 36 -27.90 5.77 11.54
N GLN A 37 -29.21 5.94 11.33
CA GLN A 37 -30.14 6.57 12.24
C GLN A 37 -31.57 6.08 11.99
N PRO A 38 -32.51 6.23 12.94
CA PRO A 38 -33.93 6.00 12.69
C PRO A 38 -34.43 6.93 11.59
N LEU A 39 -35.35 6.42 10.74
CA LEU A 39 -35.97 7.20 9.68
C LEU A 39 -37.49 7.25 9.89
N GLU A 40 -38.09 8.34 9.44
CA GLU A 40 -39.54 8.55 9.45
C GLU A 40 -40.11 8.55 8.04
N GLU A 41 -41.37 8.19 7.88
CA GLU A 41 -42.08 8.23 6.59
C GLU A 41 -42.07 9.65 6.02
N GLY A 42 -41.84 9.77 4.71
CA GLY A 42 -41.75 11.04 4.00
C GLY A 42 -40.36 11.71 4.09
N ALA A 43 -39.50 11.25 4.97
CA ALA A 43 -38.16 11.84 5.10
C ALA A 43 -37.29 11.60 3.84
N SER A 44 -36.48 12.61 3.48
CA SER A 44 -35.47 12.51 2.45
C SER A 44 -34.17 11.90 3.03
N VAL A 45 -33.60 10.91 2.39
CA VAL A 45 -32.41 10.21 2.86
C VAL A 45 -31.45 9.93 1.72
N ASP A 46 -30.18 10.18 2.00
CA ASP A 46 -29.08 9.82 1.09
C ASP A 46 -28.57 8.42 1.41
N ALA A 47 -28.54 7.55 0.42
CA ALA A 47 -28.04 6.19 0.56
C ALA A 47 -27.17 5.76 -0.62
N PHE A 48 -26.17 4.95 -0.34
CA PHE A 48 -25.28 4.37 -1.34
C PHE A 48 -25.91 3.14 -1.95
N VAL A 49 -25.92 3.06 -3.30
CA VAL A 49 -26.52 1.96 -4.07
C VAL A 49 -25.43 1.09 -4.66
N TYR A 50 -25.52 -0.22 -4.46
CA TYR A 50 -24.56 -1.18 -5.01
C TYR A 50 -25.21 -2.49 -5.42
N ILE A 51 -24.52 -3.28 -6.23
CA ILE A 51 -25.00 -4.59 -6.68
C ILE A 51 -24.29 -5.70 -5.91
N VAL A 52 -25.07 -6.62 -5.37
CA VAL A 52 -24.55 -7.87 -4.78
C VAL A 52 -24.95 -9.03 -5.67
N HIS A 53 -23.96 -9.84 -6.07
CA HIS A 53 -24.21 -11.05 -6.88
C HIS A 53 -25.35 -11.91 -6.28
N LYS A 54 -26.30 -12.34 -7.09
CA LYS A 54 -27.51 -13.10 -6.73
C LYS A 54 -28.55 -12.36 -5.84
N LYS A 55 -28.23 -11.20 -5.28
CA LYS A 55 -29.18 -10.41 -4.45
C LYS A 55 -29.70 -9.17 -5.16
N GLY A 56 -29.09 -8.79 -6.30
CA GLY A 56 -29.45 -7.59 -7.03
C GLY A 56 -29.02 -6.30 -6.34
N LEU A 57 -29.77 -5.24 -6.59
CA LEU A 57 -29.53 -3.91 -6.02
C LEU A 57 -29.71 -3.92 -4.48
N GLN A 58 -28.77 -3.34 -3.81
CA GLN A 58 -28.78 -3.13 -2.36
C GLN A 58 -28.53 -1.65 -2.07
N VAL A 59 -28.99 -1.20 -0.92
CA VAL A 59 -28.85 0.17 -0.46
C VAL A 59 -28.36 0.20 0.98
N THR A 60 -27.52 1.17 1.31
CA THR A 60 -26.99 1.39 2.66
C THR A 60 -26.78 2.88 2.92
N MET A 61 -26.99 3.34 4.14
CA MET A 61 -26.64 4.69 4.57
C MET A 61 -25.16 4.81 4.99
N LYS A 62 -24.45 3.68 5.12
CA LYS A 62 -23.00 3.70 5.34
C LYS A 62 -22.29 4.33 4.15
N ARG A 63 -21.25 5.09 4.42
CA ARG A 63 -20.43 5.75 3.38
C ARG A 63 -19.21 4.92 3.12
N PRO A 64 -19.12 4.22 1.98
CA PRO A 64 -17.87 3.51 1.63
C PRO A 64 -16.73 4.50 1.41
N SER A 65 -15.48 4.04 1.65
CA SER A 65 -14.28 4.86 1.47
C SER A 65 -14.01 5.22 0.01
N ILE A 66 -14.51 4.40 -0.95
CA ILE A 66 -14.40 4.61 -2.39
C ILE A 66 -15.77 4.52 -3.07
N ALA A 67 -15.90 5.17 -4.23
CA ALA A 67 -17.10 5.15 -5.08
C ALA A 67 -16.69 5.13 -6.56
N VAL A 68 -17.68 5.10 -7.47
CA VAL A 68 -17.41 5.17 -8.94
C VAL A 68 -16.75 6.49 -9.33
N ASP A 69 -17.05 7.56 -8.61
CA ASP A 69 -16.55 8.93 -8.82
C ASP A 69 -15.54 9.38 -7.76
N ARG A 70 -15.15 8.48 -6.84
CA ARG A 70 -14.23 8.81 -5.76
C ARG A 70 -13.26 7.65 -5.51
N ALA A 71 -11.99 7.91 -5.79
CA ALA A 71 -10.89 7.03 -5.42
C ALA A 71 -10.47 7.23 -3.96
N GLY A 72 -9.81 6.22 -3.40
CA GLY A 72 -9.24 6.26 -2.06
C GLY A 72 -8.41 5.03 -1.75
N PHE A 73 -7.65 5.10 -0.67
CA PHE A 73 -6.93 3.94 -0.17
C PHE A 73 -7.87 2.98 0.56
N VAL A 74 -7.75 1.70 0.22
CA VAL A 74 -8.52 0.59 0.81
C VAL A 74 -7.60 -0.52 1.25
N ARG A 75 -7.90 -1.11 2.41
CA ARG A 75 -7.08 -2.15 3.01
C ARG A 75 -7.41 -3.51 2.41
N VAL A 76 -6.38 -4.26 2.03
CA VAL A 76 -6.50 -5.67 1.62
C VAL A 76 -6.79 -6.53 2.85
N VAL A 77 -7.85 -7.32 2.80
CA VAL A 77 -8.29 -8.20 3.90
C VAL A 77 -8.07 -9.68 3.62
N GLU A 78 -8.12 -10.08 2.35
CA GLU A 78 -7.94 -11.47 1.95
C GLU A 78 -7.31 -11.57 0.56
N ARG A 79 -6.45 -12.56 0.36
CA ARG A 79 -5.96 -12.95 -0.95
C ARG A 79 -6.54 -14.31 -1.32
N LYS A 80 -7.33 -14.38 -2.41
CA LYS A 80 -7.98 -15.61 -2.85
C LYS A 80 -7.40 -16.13 -4.16
N PHE A 81 -6.85 -17.34 -4.08
CA PHE A 81 -6.24 -17.97 -5.26
C PHE A 81 -7.22 -18.05 -6.43
N GLY A 82 -6.77 -17.69 -7.63
CA GLY A 82 -7.57 -17.73 -8.87
C GLY A 82 -8.55 -16.56 -9.06
N LEU A 83 -8.89 -15.79 -8.02
CA LEU A 83 -9.83 -14.67 -8.09
C LEU A 83 -9.14 -13.31 -8.07
N GLY A 84 -8.26 -13.07 -7.09
CA GLY A 84 -7.63 -11.78 -6.84
C GLY A 84 -7.45 -11.50 -5.36
N VAL A 85 -7.71 -10.25 -4.94
CA VAL A 85 -7.70 -9.85 -3.54
C VAL A 85 -9.03 -9.20 -3.16
N PHE A 86 -9.40 -9.30 -1.89
CA PHE A 86 -10.56 -8.59 -1.34
C PHE A 86 -10.10 -7.40 -0.51
N VAL A 87 -10.83 -6.31 -0.63
CA VAL A 87 -10.55 -5.04 0.06
C VAL A 87 -11.74 -4.59 0.88
N ASP A 88 -11.47 -4.07 2.06
CA ASP A 88 -12.45 -3.44 2.93
C ASP A 88 -12.71 -2.00 2.46
N ILE A 89 -13.94 -1.69 2.13
CA ILE A 89 -14.39 -0.35 1.72
C ILE A 89 -15.34 0.28 2.75
N GLY A 90 -15.47 -0.31 3.93
CA GLY A 90 -16.39 0.14 4.99
C GLY A 90 -17.84 -0.33 4.82
N LEU A 91 -18.10 -1.29 3.94
CA LEU A 91 -19.41 -1.94 3.81
C LEU A 91 -19.41 -3.31 4.50
N SER A 92 -20.62 -3.91 4.63
CA SER A 92 -20.77 -5.25 5.24
C SER A 92 -20.19 -6.40 4.42
N LYS A 93 -19.66 -6.10 3.23
CA LYS A 93 -18.96 -7.06 2.35
C LYS A 93 -17.74 -6.42 1.74
N ASP A 94 -16.65 -7.18 1.75
CA ASP A 94 -15.42 -6.82 1.07
C ASP A 94 -15.59 -6.84 -0.44
N MET A 95 -14.90 -5.93 -1.13
CA MET A 95 -14.95 -5.81 -2.59
C MET A 95 -13.80 -6.57 -3.23
N LEU A 96 -14.11 -7.28 -4.31
CA LEU A 96 -13.10 -7.96 -5.11
C LEU A 96 -12.32 -6.96 -5.97
N VAL A 97 -10.99 -7.04 -5.90
CA VAL A 97 -10.06 -6.58 -6.95
C VAL A 97 -9.68 -7.80 -7.78
N SER A 98 -10.09 -7.80 -9.05
CA SER A 98 -9.86 -8.95 -9.93
C SER A 98 -8.37 -9.22 -10.15
N LYS A 99 -8.00 -10.49 -10.29
CA LYS A 99 -6.65 -10.90 -10.72
C LYS A 99 -6.20 -10.23 -12.03
N ASP A 100 -7.15 -9.89 -12.90
CA ASP A 100 -6.88 -9.29 -14.20
C ASP A 100 -6.50 -7.81 -14.10
N ASP A 101 -6.80 -7.19 -12.94
CA ASP A 101 -6.41 -5.82 -12.59
C ASP A 101 -5.14 -5.78 -11.68
N LEU A 102 -4.53 -6.94 -11.39
CA LEU A 102 -3.33 -7.09 -10.57
C LEU A 102 -2.08 -7.35 -11.43
N PRO A 103 -0.86 -7.12 -10.90
CA PRO A 103 0.37 -7.41 -11.62
C PRO A 103 0.45 -8.85 -12.13
N PRO A 104 1.08 -9.10 -13.31
CA PRO A 104 1.21 -10.46 -13.86
C PRO A 104 1.96 -11.42 -12.92
N LEU A 105 2.96 -10.91 -12.21
CA LEU A 105 3.77 -11.70 -11.29
C LEU A 105 3.11 -11.76 -9.91
N LYS A 106 2.72 -12.97 -9.48
CA LYS A 106 2.06 -13.18 -8.18
C LYS A 106 2.85 -12.71 -6.96
N LYS A 107 4.19 -12.65 -7.04
CA LYS A 107 5.04 -12.10 -5.97
C LYS A 107 4.86 -10.59 -5.77
N GLN A 108 4.33 -9.90 -6.78
CA GLN A 108 4.02 -8.46 -6.75
C GLN A 108 2.56 -8.18 -6.36
N TRP A 109 1.77 -9.21 -6.10
CA TRP A 109 0.40 -9.04 -5.61
C TRP A 109 0.38 -8.52 -4.18
N PRO A 110 -0.63 -7.72 -3.82
CA PRO A 110 -0.83 -7.26 -2.46
C PRO A 110 -0.94 -8.42 -1.46
N LYS A 111 -0.54 -8.17 -0.24
CA LYS A 111 -0.78 -9.03 0.94
C LYS A 111 -1.85 -8.42 1.84
N GLU A 112 -2.33 -9.17 2.79
CA GLU A 112 -3.19 -8.66 3.86
C GLU A 112 -2.55 -7.46 4.56
N ASN A 113 -3.36 -6.45 4.85
CA ASN A 113 -3.00 -5.14 5.39
C ASN A 113 -2.23 -4.20 4.43
N ASP A 114 -1.92 -4.58 3.21
CA ASP A 114 -1.47 -3.62 2.20
C ASP A 114 -2.60 -2.66 1.82
N MET A 115 -2.26 -1.43 1.43
CA MET A 115 -3.22 -0.40 1.05
C MET A 115 -3.21 -0.18 -0.45
N LEU A 116 -4.35 -0.40 -1.10
CA LEU A 116 -4.51 -0.18 -2.54
C LEU A 116 -5.25 1.12 -2.79
N LEU A 117 -4.75 1.96 -3.70
CA LEU A 117 -5.49 3.10 -4.21
C LEU A 117 -6.46 2.61 -5.28
N CYS A 118 -7.76 2.58 -4.94
CA CYS A 118 -8.82 2.02 -5.76
C CYS A 118 -9.98 2.99 -6.01
N GLU A 119 -10.75 2.71 -7.03
CA GLU A 119 -12.08 3.25 -7.29
C GLU A 119 -13.06 2.09 -7.51
N LEU A 120 -14.37 2.34 -7.44
CA LEU A 120 -15.36 1.33 -7.80
C LEU A 120 -15.63 1.35 -9.30
N LYS A 121 -15.82 0.17 -9.87
CA LYS A 121 -16.25 -0.02 -11.26
C LYS A 121 -17.50 -0.88 -11.31
N VAL A 122 -18.51 -0.38 -11.98
CA VAL A 122 -19.70 -1.18 -12.33
C VAL A 122 -19.38 -1.98 -13.59
N SER A 123 -19.48 -3.30 -13.51
CA SER A 123 -19.23 -4.22 -14.61
C SER A 123 -20.42 -5.18 -14.74
N ARG A 124 -21.18 -5.05 -15.82
CA ARG A 124 -22.39 -5.84 -16.08
C ARG A 124 -23.32 -5.88 -14.86
N ASN A 125 -23.35 -6.99 -14.12
CA ASN A 125 -24.23 -7.20 -12.95
C ASN A 125 -23.47 -7.27 -11.63
N GLN A 126 -22.31 -6.63 -11.52
CA GLN A 126 -21.54 -6.58 -10.28
C GLN A 126 -20.78 -5.26 -10.14
N ILE A 127 -20.46 -4.92 -8.91
CA ILE A 127 -19.54 -3.84 -8.60
C ILE A 127 -18.24 -4.45 -8.05
N VAL A 128 -17.11 -3.93 -8.50
CA VAL A 128 -15.78 -4.40 -8.12
C VAL A 128 -14.90 -3.20 -7.78
N ALA A 129 -13.94 -3.38 -6.90
CA ALA A 129 -12.87 -2.41 -6.70
C ALA A 129 -11.81 -2.61 -7.79
N ARG A 130 -11.24 -1.52 -8.28
CA ARG A 130 -10.19 -1.53 -9.30
C ARG A 130 -9.09 -0.56 -8.90
N PRO A 131 -7.80 -0.97 -8.96
CA PRO A 131 -6.70 -0.04 -8.79
C PRO A 131 -6.81 1.12 -9.79
N VAL A 132 -6.58 2.34 -9.32
CA VAL A 132 -6.62 3.54 -10.15
C VAL A 132 -5.58 3.43 -11.25
N GLN A 133 -5.98 3.67 -12.49
CA GLN A 133 -5.08 3.56 -13.65
C GLN A 133 -4.01 4.65 -13.63
N ARG A 134 -2.80 4.34 -14.12
CA ARG A 134 -1.63 5.21 -14.08
C ARG A 134 -1.90 6.66 -14.52
N PHE A 135 -2.65 6.84 -15.61
CA PHE A 135 -2.95 8.17 -16.16
C PHE A 135 -3.96 8.98 -15.34
N ARG A 136 -4.68 8.34 -14.39
CA ARG A 136 -5.65 8.99 -13.50
C ARG A 136 -5.13 9.18 -12.06
N LEU A 137 -3.95 8.68 -11.75
CA LEU A 137 -3.42 8.71 -10.38
C LEU A 137 -3.36 10.13 -9.82
N PHE A 138 -2.90 11.08 -10.61
CA PHE A 138 -2.75 12.46 -10.18
C PHE A 138 -4.09 13.18 -9.90
N ASP A 139 -5.15 12.78 -10.62
CA ASP A 139 -6.50 13.33 -10.42
C ASP A 139 -7.25 12.61 -9.29
N ALA A 140 -6.82 11.40 -8.92
CA ALA A 140 -7.49 10.56 -7.94
C ALA A 140 -7.32 11.08 -6.50
N LEU A 141 -6.12 11.58 -6.19
CA LEU A 141 -5.79 12.20 -4.91
C LEU A 141 -4.86 13.40 -5.18
N ARG A 142 -5.06 14.49 -4.45
CA ARG A 142 -4.24 15.68 -4.57
C ARG A 142 -3.91 16.25 -3.20
N ALA A 143 -2.64 16.38 -2.91
CA ALA A 143 -2.17 16.96 -1.67
C ALA A 143 -2.42 18.48 -1.61
N GLU A 144 -2.63 18.99 -0.40
CA GLU A 144 -2.83 20.43 -0.16
C GLU A 144 -1.50 21.18 0.05
N ALA A 145 -0.47 20.51 0.55
CA ALA A 145 0.83 21.09 0.85
C ALA A 145 1.98 20.32 0.18
N PRO A 146 3.05 21.00 -0.29
CA PRO A 146 4.21 20.37 -0.88
C PRO A 146 5.09 19.68 0.19
N LEU A 147 5.90 18.71 -0.26
CA LEU A 147 7.01 18.12 0.49
C LEU A 147 8.32 18.83 0.13
N ASN A 148 9.29 18.78 1.04
CA ASN A 148 10.63 19.30 0.82
C ASN A 148 11.62 18.18 0.46
N GLU A 149 12.70 18.55 -0.22
CA GLU A 149 13.83 17.64 -0.41
C GLU A 149 14.45 17.28 0.95
N GLY A 150 14.73 15.99 1.15
CA GLY A 150 15.19 15.44 2.40
C GLY A 150 14.09 14.90 3.31
N ASP A 151 12.83 15.28 3.12
CA ASP A 151 11.72 14.73 3.88
C ASP A 151 11.62 13.21 3.69
N THR A 152 11.28 12.51 4.77
CA THR A 152 11.00 11.08 4.75
C THR A 152 9.53 10.86 5.08
N VAL A 153 8.80 10.26 4.15
CA VAL A 153 7.36 10.08 4.26
C VAL A 153 6.94 8.63 4.05
N SER A 154 5.82 8.25 4.64
CA SER A 154 5.18 6.96 4.36
C SER A 154 4.37 7.07 3.08
N ALA A 155 4.56 6.12 2.16
CA ALA A 155 3.82 6.05 0.92
C ALA A 155 3.58 4.60 0.51
N HIS A 156 2.54 4.36 -0.30
CA HIS A 156 2.15 3.04 -0.78
C HIS A 156 2.49 2.88 -2.25
N VAL A 157 2.94 1.70 -2.65
CA VAL A 157 3.19 1.38 -4.06
C VAL A 157 1.84 1.29 -4.79
N VAL A 158 1.56 2.24 -5.67
CA VAL A 158 0.31 2.27 -6.45
C VAL A 158 0.47 1.77 -7.88
N TYR A 159 1.72 1.77 -8.40
CA TYR A 159 2.00 1.25 -9.73
C TYR A 159 3.45 0.76 -9.84
N LEU A 160 3.64 -0.34 -10.54
CA LEU A 160 4.95 -0.94 -10.85
C LEU A 160 5.26 -0.64 -12.33
N ALA A 161 6.10 0.37 -12.57
CA ALA A 161 6.52 0.79 -13.91
C ALA A 161 7.76 0.00 -14.36
N ASP A 162 8.14 0.10 -15.64
CA ASP A 162 9.32 -0.59 -16.19
C ASP A 162 10.63 -0.12 -15.54
N GLU A 163 10.75 1.18 -15.22
CA GLU A 163 11.97 1.78 -14.67
C GLU A 163 11.96 1.98 -13.15
N GLY A 164 10.82 1.75 -12.48
CA GLY A 164 10.70 2.03 -11.06
C GLY A 164 9.30 1.85 -10.48
N LEU A 165 9.13 2.39 -9.30
CA LEU A 165 7.90 2.36 -8.51
C LEU A 165 7.23 3.72 -8.54
N VAL A 166 5.92 3.76 -8.70
CA VAL A 166 5.10 4.94 -8.40
C VAL A 166 4.46 4.73 -7.04
N LEU A 167 4.77 5.61 -6.11
CA LEU A 167 4.22 5.62 -4.77
C LEU A 167 3.30 6.82 -4.60
N PHE A 168 2.29 6.65 -3.75
CA PHE A 168 1.45 7.75 -3.29
C PHE A 168 1.41 7.77 -1.77
N THR A 169 1.51 8.97 -1.19
CA THR A 169 1.13 9.17 0.20
C THR A 169 -0.39 9.19 0.31
N GLU A 170 -0.95 8.94 1.48
CA GLU A 170 -2.39 9.09 1.73
C GLU A 170 -2.86 10.54 1.52
N MET A 171 -1.94 11.50 1.63
CA MET A 171 -2.19 12.93 1.38
C MET A 171 -2.22 13.29 -0.10
N GLY A 172 -1.84 12.40 -1.03
CA GLY A 172 -1.91 12.61 -2.47
C GLY A 172 -0.63 13.11 -3.15
N HIS A 173 0.55 12.94 -2.52
CA HIS A 173 1.83 13.21 -3.18
C HIS A 173 2.25 12.03 -4.05
N GLU A 174 2.56 12.27 -5.32
CA GLU A 174 3.12 11.26 -6.23
C GLU A 174 4.64 11.23 -6.12
N ILE A 175 5.22 10.06 -5.80
CA ILE A 175 6.66 9.88 -5.65
C ILE A 175 7.12 8.77 -6.59
N PHE A 176 8.06 9.08 -7.49
CA PHE A 176 8.70 8.09 -8.35
C PHE A 176 10.05 7.66 -7.78
N VAL A 177 10.24 6.34 -7.66
CA VAL A 177 11.49 5.74 -7.19
C VAL A 177 12.03 4.81 -8.26
N TYR A 178 13.16 5.17 -8.88
CA TYR A 178 13.85 4.31 -9.85
C TYR A 178 14.33 3.01 -9.20
N TYR A 179 14.31 1.88 -9.92
CA TYR A 179 14.79 0.59 -9.39
C TYR A 179 16.25 0.62 -8.93
N LYS A 180 17.11 1.45 -9.54
CA LYS A 180 18.48 1.68 -9.07
C LYS A 180 18.57 2.30 -7.67
N HIS A 181 17.47 2.87 -7.17
CA HIS A 181 17.33 3.44 -5.82
C HIS A 181 16.54 2.53 -4.88
N THR A 182 16.51 1.22 -5.19
CA THR A 182 15.84 0.18 -4.39
C THR A 182 16.80 -0.98 -4.14
N ARG A 183 16.48 -1.87 -3.17
CA ARG A 183 17.32 -3.03 -2.81
C ARG A 183 16.63 -4.38 -3.01
N LYS A 184 15.31 -4.40 -3.25
CA LYS A 184 14.50 -5.62 -3.36
C LYS A 184 13.38 -5.45 -4.37
N THR A 185 12.63 -6.52 -4.62
CA THR A 185 11.37 -6.46 -5.34
C THR A 185 10.26 -6.03 -4.40
N TYR A 186 9.41 -5.15 -4.85
CA TYR A 186 8.27 -4.63 -4.11
C TYR A 186 6.96 -5.12 -4.71
N ARG A 187 5.89 -5.06 -3.91
CA ARG A 187 4.54 -5.45 -4.33
C ARG A 187 3.60 -4.25 -4.35
N LEU A 188 2.54 -4.38 -5.10
CA LEU A 188 1.46 -3.39 -5.14
C LEU A 188 0.85 -3.24 -3.74
N GLY A 189 0.59 -2.02 -3.29
CA GLY A 189 0.01 -1.72 -1.98
C GLY A 189 1.00 -1.73 -0.81
N GLU A 190 2.26 -2.14 -1.00
CA GLU A 190 3.26 -2.18 0.08
C GLU A 190 3.53 -0.77 0.61
N ALA A 191 3.45 -0.61 1.95
CA ALA A 191 3.82 0.63 2.62
C ALA A 191 5.34 0.74 2.73
N LEU A 192 5.89 1.89 2.34
CA LEU A 192 7.32 2.15 2.30
C LEU A 192 7.63 3.52 2.89
N SER A 193 8.72 3.59 3.64
CA SER A 193 9.33 4.87 4.04
C SER A 193 10.23 5.34 2.90
N VAL A 194 9.88 6.46 2.26
CA VAL A 194 10.60 7.00 1.10
C VAL A 194 11.15 8.38 1.43
N ARG A 195 12.44 8.60 1.14
CA ARG A 195 13.07 9.91 1.27
C ARG A 195 13.02 10.66 -0.05
N ILE A 196 12.53 11.90 0.00
CA ILE A 196 12.43 12.80 -1.16
C ILE A 196 13.82 13.25 -1.57
N THR A 197 14.15 13.12 -2.85
CA THR A 197 15.45 13.52 -3.41
C THR A 197 15.37 14.73 -4.34
N VAL A 198 14.24 14.89 -5.03
CA VAL A 198 14.00 16.01 -5.95
C VAL A 198 12.51 16.33 -5.96
N ALA A 199 12.16 17.59 -5.80
CA ALA A 199 10.85 18.11 -6.10
C ALA A 199 10.80 18.49 -7.59
N LYS A 200 9.91 17.86 -8.38
CA LYS A 200 9.76 18.14 -9.83
C LYS A 200 8.79 19.27 -10.10
N ASP A 201 7.63 19.20 -9.47
CA ASP A 201 6.59 20.23 -9.49
C ASP A 201 5.79 20.11 -8.17
N ALA A 202 4.75 20.92 -8.02
CA ALA A 202 4.07 21.13 -6.74
C ALA A 202 3.70 19.86 -5.97
N LEU A 203 3.53 18.70 -6.63
CA LEU A 203 3.03 17.47 -5.96
C LEU A 203 3.67 16.17 -6.50
N ARG A 204 4.67 16.28 -7.39
CA ARG A 204 5.41 15.14 -7.96
C ARG A 204 6.87 15.19 -7.59
N TYR A 205 7.39 14.07 -7.13
CA TYR A 205 8.72 13.98 -6.55
C TYR A 205 9.49 12.79 -7.11
N ASN A 206 10.81 12.85 -7.04
CA ASN A 206 11.63 11.66 -7.05
C ASN A 206 12.02 11.33 -5.61
N GLY A 207 12.07 10.05 -5.31
CA GLY A 207 12.47 9.54 -4.01
C GLY A 207 13.51 8.43 -4.10
N THR A 208 13.99 8.01 -2.95
CA THR A 208 14.89 6.87 -2.78
C THR A 208 14.46 6.01 -1.61
N LEU A 209 14.57 4.70 -1.77
CA LEU A 209 14.43 3.70 -0.70
C LEU A 209 15.79 3.22 -0.19
N LEU A 210 16.87 3.80 -0.71
CA LEU A 210 18.20 3.54 -0.18
C LEU A 210 18.38 4.35 1.11
N PRO A 211 18.93 3.73 2.15
CA PRO A 211 19.26 4.43 3.38
C PRO A 211 20.24 5.59 3.14
N GLY A 212 20.19 6.60 3.98
CA GLY A 212 21.14 7.72 3.97
C GLY A 212 22.57 7.25 4.21
N LYS A 213 23.56 8.10 3.94
CA LYS A 213 24.98 7.73 4.10
C LYS A 213 25.30 7.19 5.50
N GLY A 214 24.68 7.73 6.55
CA GLY A 214 24.82 7.24 7.93
C GLY A 214 24.09 5.91 8.16
N GLU A 215 22.87 5.80 7.68
CA GLU A 215 22.01 4.61 7.80
C GLU A 215 22.53 3.41 6.98
N ILE A 216 23.24 3.66 5.84
CA ILE A 216 23.89 2.59 5.06
C ILE A 216 24.95 1.88 5.90
N VAL A 217 25.70 2.64 6.68
CA VAL A 217 26.73 2.05 7.55
C VAL A 217 26.09 1.23 8.65
N ASP A 218 24.94 1.67 9.17
CA ASP A 218 24.18 0.95 10.20
C ASP A 218 23.55 -0.34 9.67
N ASP A 219 22.96 -0.30 8.47
CA ASP A 219 22.37 -1.49 7.83
C ASP A 219 23.45 -2.52 7.43
N ASP A 220 24.58 -2.05 6.87
CA ASP A 220 25.71 -2.92 6.52
C ASP A 220 26.34 -3.52 7.79
N ALA A 221 26.47 -2.74 8.86
CA ALA A 221 26.96 -3.21 10.17
C ALA A 221 25.99 -4.20 10.82
N ALA A 222 24.66 -3.95 10.74
CA ALA A 222 23.65 -4.85 11.27
C ALA A 222 23.68 -6.23 10.57
N ARG A 223 23.87 -6.28 9.25
CA ARG A 223 24.00 -7.54 8.49
C ARG A 223 25.24 -8.35 8.89
N ILE A 224 26.36 -7.66 9.06
CA ILE A 224 27.59 -8.32 9.53
C ILE A 224 27.38 -8.86 10.95
N LEU A 225 26.73 -8.10 11.81
CA LEU A 225 26.46 -8.48 13.20
C LEU A 225 25.48 -9.65 13.28
N GLU A 226 24.44 -9.67 12.43
CA GLU A 226 23.47 -10.77 12.32
C GLU A 226 24.18 -12.07 11.93
N TYR A 227 25.01 -12.04 10.89
CA TYR A 227 25.83 -13.17 10.49
C TYR A 227 26.72 -13.68 11.64
N LEU A 228 27.38 -12.75 12.35
CA LEU A 228 28.25 -13.13 13.48
C LEU A 228 27.48 -13.66 14.70
N ARG A 229 26.21 -13.27 14.89
CA ARG A 229 25.34 -13.83 15.94
C ARG A 229 24.92 -15.26 15.63
N GLU A 230 24.73 -15.59 14.38
CA GLU A 230 24.38 -16.93 13.93
C GLU A 230 25.58 -17.88 13.93
N GLU A 231 26.74 -17.42 13.41
CA GLU A 231 27.90 -18.27 13.16
C GLU A 231 29.00 -18.15 14.23
N GLY A 232 28.91 -17.15 15.12
CA GLY A 232 29.92 -16.83 16.15
C GLY A 232 31.19 -16.18 15.62
N SER A 233 31.60 -16.53 14.39
CA SER A 233 32.76 -15.95 13.68
C SER A 233 32.56 -16.00 12.19
N MET A 234 33.35 -15.22 11.46
CA MET A 234 33.35 -15.23 10.00
C MET A 234 34.78 -15.22 9.43
N PRO A 235 35.06 -15.93 8.31
CA PRO A 235 36.37 -15.94 7.66
C PRO A 235 36.63 -14.67 6.83
N PHE A 236 35.97 -13.56 7.16
CA PHE A 236 36.07 -12.30 6.44
C PHE A 236 36.74 -11.23 7.30
N THR A 237 37.64 -10.49 6.67
CA THR A 237 38.37 -9.36 7.26
C THR A 237 38.36 -8.17 6.29
N ASP A 238 38.92 -7.04 6.67
CA ASP A 238 39.13 -5.89 5.78
C ASP A 238 40.02 -6.21 4.54
N LYS A 239 40.71 -7.35 4.55
CA LYS A 239 41.59 -7.83 3.46
C LYS A 239 40.90 -8.83 2.53
N SER A 240 39.75 -9.38 2.88
CA SER A 240 39.02 -10.37 2.07
C SER A 240 38.71 -9.88 0.65
N ALA A 241 38.58 -10.83 -0.29
CA ALA A 241 38.34 -10.52 -1.69
C ALA A 241 36.96 -9.85 -1.91
N PRO A 242 36.84 -8.87 -2.84
CA PRO A 242 35.55 -8.19 -3.10
C PRO A 242 34.41 -9.13 -3.49
N GLU A 243 34.73 -10.19 -4.26
CA GLU A 243 33.75 -11.18 -4.74
C GLU A 243 33.17 -12.01 -3.58
N GLU A 244 34.01 -12.44 -2.65
CA GLU A 244 33.59 -13.21 -1.47
C GLU A 244 32.66 -12.37 -0.57
N ILE A 245 33.04 -11.11 -0.33
CA ILE A 245 32.23 -10.17 0.45
C ILE A 245 30.88 -9.91 -0.23
N PHE A 246 30.89 -9.71 -1.55
CA PHE A 246 29.65 -9.47 -2.31
C PHE A 246 28.74 -10.69 -2.31
N ASN A 247 29.28 -11.87 -2.50
CA ASN A 247 28.49 -13.11 -2.52
C ASN A 247 27.82 -13.39 -1.17
N THR A 248 28.47 -13.05 -0.05
CA THR A 248 27.94 -13.32 1.28
C THR A 248 27.05 -12.19 1.82
N PHE A 249 27.47 -10.95 1.67
CA PHE A 249 26.82 -9.80 2.30
C PHE A 249 26.08 -8.88 1.33
N HIS A 250 26.21 -9.11 0.01
CA HIS A 250 25.66 -8.25 -1.04
C HIS A 250 26.04 -6.77 -0.92
N MET A 251 27.25 -6.51 -0.46
CA MET A 251 27.82 -5.17 -0.30
C MET A 251 29.21 -5.06 -0.94
N SER A 252 29.64 -3.84 -1.28
CA SER A 252 30.98 -3.60 -1.79
C SER A 252 32.04 -3.76 -0.69
N LYS A 253 33.28 -4.11 -1.07
CA LYS A 253 34.42 -4.17 -0.12
C LYS A 253 34.60 -2.87 0.68
N ALA A 254 34.37 -1.70 0.04
CA ALA A 254 34.48 -0.42 0.71
C ALA A 254 33.36 -0.23 1.77
N ALA A 255 32.13 -0.68 1.48
CA ALA A 255 31.01 -0.70 2.43
C ALA A 255 31.29 -1.64 3.60
N PHE A 256 31.70 -2.88 3.30
CA PHE A 256 32.08 -3.88 4.29
C PHE A 256 33.17 -3.37 5.25
N LYS A 257 34.24 -2.76 4.70
CA LYS A 257 35.33 -2.21 5.51
C LYS A 257 34.84 -1.10 6.44
N ARG A 258 33.96 -0.20 5.98
CA ARG A 258 33.38 0.87 6.84
C ARG A 258 32.52 0.29 7.95
N ALA A 259 31.63 -0.65 7.61
CA ALA A 259 30.74 -1.30 8.56
C ALA A 259 31.51 -2.10 9.62
N LEU A 260 32.50 -2.89 9.18
CA LEU A 260 33.36 -3.66 10.06
C LEU A 260 34.19 -2.76 11.00
N GLY A 261 34.75 -1.67 10.48
CA GLY A 261 35.48 -0.69 11.28
C GLY A 261 34.60 0.00 12.34
N ARG A 262 33.33 0.22 12.05
CA ARG A 262 32.34 0.72 13.01
C ARG A 262 32.07 -0.30 14.11
N LEU A 263 31.74 -1.56 13.74
CA LEU A 263 31.51 -2.63 14.72
C LEU A 263 32.70 -2.84 15.65
N TYR A 264 33.92 -2.75 15.13
CA TYR A 264 35.13 -2.82 15.91
C TYR A 264 35.27 -1.63 16.88
N LYS A 265 35.01 -0.41 16.39
CA LYS A 265 35.07 0.80 17.22
C LYS A 265 34.04 0.82 18.34
N GLU A 266 32.86 0.26 18.06
CA GLU A 266 31.75 0.13 19.03
C GLU A 266 31.91 -1.08 19.96
N GLY A 267 32.93 -1.92 19.74
CA GLY A 267 33.27 -3.03 20.62
C GLY A 267 32.49 -4.31 20.41
N TYR A 268 31.73 -4.42 19.32
CA TYR A 268 30.93 -5.61 18.99
C TYR A 268 31.75 -6.77 18.43
N VAL A 269 32.90 -6.49 17.82
CA VAL A 269 33.70 -7.52 17.16
C VAL A 269 35.19 -7.40 17.50
N GLU A 270 35.87 -8.54 17.41
CA GLU A 270 37.32 -8.64 17.43
C GLU A 270 37.85 -9.00 16.04
N LEU A 271 38.86 -8.24 15.59
CA LEU A 271 39.50 -8.47 14.29
C LEU A 271 40.76 -9.29 14.51
N GLU A 272 40.75 -10.50 13.95
CA GLU A 272 41.94 -11.38 13.95
C GLU A 272 42.60 -11.36 12.56
N LYS A 273 43.75 -12.01 12.42
CA LYS A 273 44.53 -11.98 11.17
C LYS A 273 43.76 -12.54 9.96
N HIS A 274 42.91 -13.54 10.20
CA HIS A 274 42.21 -14.28 9.14
C HIS A 274 40.70 -14.43 9.37
N GLN A 275 40.17 -13.88 10.44
CA GLN A 275 38.76 -13.97 10.78
C GLN A 275 38.32 -12.77 11.63
N THR A 276 37.01 -12.58 11.67
CA THR A 276 36.35 -11.66 12.60
C THR A 276 35.44 -12.45 13.54
N ARG A 277 35.48 -12.17 14.81
CA ARG A 277 34.65 -12.82 15.85
C ARG A 277 33.71 -11.82 16.50
N LEU A 278 32.54 -12.34 16.91
CA LEU A 278 31.68 -11.62 17.84
C LEU A 278 32.40 -11.54 19.19
N LYS A 279 32.45 -10.35 19.77
CA LYS A 279 32.97 -10.17 21.11
C LYS A 279 31.88 -10.60 22.10
N ASN A 280 32.16 -11.65 22.87
CA ASN A 280 31.28 -12.05 23.97
C ASN A 280 31.50 -11.06 25.13
N ASP A 281 30.38 -10.54 25.69
CA ASP A 281 30.41 -9.74 26.93
C ASP A 281 30.95 -10.56 28.11
#